data_0704867beeb2cf6f9dd6522f20d4c52e
#
_entry.id   0704867beeb2cf6f9dd6522f20d4c52e
#
_cell.length_a   1.000
_cell.length_b   1.000
_cell.length_c   1.000
_cell.angle_alpha   90.00
_cell.angle_beta   90.00
_cell.angle_gamma   90.00
#
_symmetry.space_group_name_H-M   'P 1'
#
loop_
_entity.id
_entity.type
_entity.pdbx_description
1 polymer ?
#
loop_
_entity_poly.entity_id
_entity_poly.type
_entity_poly.pdbx_seq_one_letter_code
_entity_poly.pdbx_strand_id
1 'polypeptide(L)'
;TLSRSSAASDVYKRQDEVVTGFGRMGHIFASEKVFNIIPDIITFAKGVTSGYFPLGGIAISNKLIKNLRSSNHADAMFGHGLTYSSHPIGCAVAIKNIELMENGILENALELGPVFQEKLKTLLDLPIVGDVRGQGLMACIECVADYNEENPLALDLKVGEIIDKHCQKLGLLLRPAINMCILSPPLIINKNDIDKIVSILRQGIIQ
;
A
#
# COMPACT_ATOMS: atom_id res chain seq x y z
N THR A 1 22.44 -9.89 -13.51
CA THR A 1 21.73 -9.41 -14.71
C THR A 1 20.90 -8.16 -14.43
N LEU A 2 21.61 -7.06 -14.07
CA LEU A 2 21.02 -5.74 -13.78
C LEU A 2 20.85 -4.84 -15.02
N SER A 3 21.14 -5.34 -16.21
CA SER A 3 21.55 -4.46 -17.31
C SER A 3 20.45 -3.92 -18.21
N ARG A 4 19.24 -4.47 -18.23
CA ARG A 4 18.17 -3.96 -19.11
C ARG A 4 17.13 -3.07 -18.41
N SER A 5 16.91 -3.29 -17.14
CA SER A 5 16.01 -2.46 -16.33
C SER A 5 16.61 -1.11 -15.96
N SER A 6 17.94 -1.06 -15.69
CA SER A 6 18.62 0.18 -15.35
C SER A 6 18.72 1.14 -16.54
N ALA A 7 19.01 0.64 -17.75
CA ALA A 7 19.08 1.49 -18.95
C ALA A 7 17.73 2.14 -19.32
N ALA A 8 16.61 1.45 -19.09
CA ALA A 8 15.28 2.03 -19.29
C ALA A 8 14.91 3.04 -18.19
N SER A 9 15.43 2.89 -16.96
CA SER A 9 15.18 3.82 -15.87
C SER A 9 15.95 5.13 -15.99
N ASP A 10 17.00 5.17 -16.81
CA ASP A 10 17.76 6.40 -17.09
C ASP A 10 17.01 7.36 -18.03
N VAL A 11 16.01 6.85 -18.77
CA VAL A 11 15.22 7.65 -19.70
C VAL A 11 13.99 8.25 -19.03
N TYR A 12 13.21 7.44 -18.29
CA TYR A 12 12.09 7.87 -17.47
C TYR A 12 11.83 6.87 -16.32
N LYS A 13 11.27 7.36 -15.23
CA LYS A 13 10.89 6.58 -14.06
C LYS A 13 9.37 6.54 -13.92
N ARG A 14 8.80 5.33 -13.99
CA ARG A 14 7.39 5.09 -13.67
C ARG A 14 7.28 4.48 -12.28
N GLN A 15 6.55 5.16 -11.41
CA GLN A 15 6.31 4.72 -10.03
C GLN A 15 4.90 4.18 -9.89
N ASP A 16 4.77 3.01 -9.30
CA ASP A 16 3.49 2.43 -8.91
C ASP A 16 3.12 2.89 -7.50
N GLU A 17 2.06 3.69 -7.43
CA GLU A 17 1.48 4.19 -6.17
C GLU A 17 0.06 3.66 -5.95
N VAL A 18 -0.27 2.53 -6.56
CA VAL A 18 -1.61 1.92 -6.44
C VAL A 18 -1.93 1.55 -4.98
N VAL A 19 -0.93 1.17 -4.20
CA VAL A 19 -1.09 0.83 -2.77
C VAL A 19 -0.59 1.93 -1.86
N THR A 20 0.53 2.55 -2.18
CA THR A 20 1.21 3.54 -1.35
C THR A 20 0.59 4.92 -1.38
N GLY A 21 -0.10 5.25 -2.47
CA GLY A 21 -0.76 6.53 -2.64
C GLY A 21 -2.05 6.69 -1.83
N PHE A 22 -2.56 7.90 -1.85
CA PHE A 22 -3.82 8.32 -1.24
C PHE A 22 -3.90 8.02 0.26
N GLY A 23 -2.92 8.58 0.99
CA GLY A 23 -2.92 8.66 2.45
C GLY A 23 -2.30 7.48 3.18
N ARG A 24 -2.05 6.33 2.54
CA ARG A 24 -1.52 5.14 3.20
C ARG A 24 -0.21 5.39 3.97
N MET A 25 0.61 6.29 3.47
CA MET A 25 1.86 6.74 4.10
C MET A 25 1.81 8.21 4.56
N GLY A 26 0.60 8.74 4.79
CA GLY A 26 0.40 10.11 5.27
C GLY A 26 0.44 11.19 4.17
N HIS A 27 0.61 10.82 2.93
CA HIS A 27 0.70 11.73 1.78
C HIS A 27 -0.20 11.26 0.63
N ILE A 28 -0.61 12.19 -0.25
CA ILE A 28 -1.33 11.80 -1.48
C ILE A 28 -0.46 10.87 -2.33
N PHE A 29 0.83 11.18 -2.48
CA PHE A 29 1.82 10.28 -3.07
C PHE A 29 3.03 10.15 -2.17
N ALA A 30 3.51 8.91 -2.00
CA ALA A 30 4.63 8.60 -1.13
C ALA A 30 5.99 8.82 -1.80
N SER A 31 6.05 8.77 -3.13
CA SER A 31 7.31 8.76 -3.91
C SER A 31 8.28 9.86 -3.48
N GLU A 32 7.86 11.12 -3.47
CA GLU A 32 8.73 12.24 -3.13
C GLU A 32 8.94 12.36 -1.61
N LYS A 33 7.84 12.33 -0.85
CA LYS A 33 7.86 12.68 0.58
C LYS A 33 8.44 11.57 1.47
N VAL A 34 8.25 10.31 1.08
CA VAL A 34 8.68 9.17 1.88
C VAL A 34 9.97 8.56 1.32
N PHE A 35 10.07 8.44 0.00
CA PHE A 35 11.15 7.72 -0.66
C PHE A 35 12.18 8.62 -1.37
N ASN A 36 11.99 9.94 -1.35
CA ASN A 36 12.82 10.91 -2.06
C ASN A 36 13.03 10.56 -3.55
N ILE A 37 11.97 10.10 -4.20
CA ILE A 37 11.95 9.74 -5.61
C ILE A 37 11.03 10.71 -6.34
N ILE A 38 11.53 11.37 -7.38
CA ILE A 38 10.73 12.20 -8.28
C ILE A 38 10.47 11.37 -9.55
N PRO A 39 9.28 10.79 -9.71
CA PRO A 39 8.94 10.01 -10.88
C PRO A 39 8.52 10.88 -12.07
N ASP A 40 8.71 10.38 -13.27
CA ASP A 40 8.18 10.99 -14.50
C ASP A 40 6.72 10.59 -14.75
N ILE A 41 6.33 9.40 -14.28
CA ILE A 41 4.96 8.88 -14.37
C ILE A 41 4.62 8.23 -13.03
N ILE A 42 3.41 8.50 -12.53
CA ILE A 42 2.82 7.80 -11.38
C ILE A 42 1.59 7.06 -11.85
N THR A 43 1.47 5.77 -11.50
CA THR A 43 0.23 5.00 -11.66
C THR A 43 -0.48 4.90 -10.32
N PHE A 44 -1.80 5.10 -10.31
CA PHE A 44 -2.58 5.07 -9.09
C PHE A 44 -3.97 4.47 -9.30
N ALA A 45 -4.54 3.92 -8.22
CA ALA A 45 -5.89 3.38 -8.15
C ALA A 45 -6.33 3.30 -6.67
N LYS A 46 -7.16 2.32 -6.32
CA LYS A 46 -7.60 1.96 -4.95
C LYS A 46 -7.96 3.16 -4.07
N GLY A 47 -6.96 3.70 -3.35
CA GLY A 47 -7.13 4.80 -2.42
C GLY A 47 -7.71 6.08 -3.03
N VAL A 48 -7.58 6.29 -4.33
CA VAL A 48 -8.12 7.49 -5.00
C VAL A 48 -9.63 7.67 -4.79
N THR A 49 -10.38 6.58 -4.65
CA THR A 49 -11.81 6.59 -4.38
C THR A 49 -12.19 5.88 -3.07
N SER A 50 -11.20 5.48 -2.26
CA SER A 50 -11.41 4.67 -1.04
C SER A 50 -12.30 3.43 -1.26
N GLY A 51 -12.30 2.86 -2.47
CA GLY A 51 -13.07 1.68 -2.84
C GLY A 51 -14.54 1.93 -3.19
N TYR A 52 -15.03 3.16 -3.13
CA TYR A 52 -16.43 3.49 -3.45
C TYR A 52 -16.75 3.44 -4.94
N PHE A 53 -15.74 3.59 -5.80
CA PHE A 53 -15.91 3.50 -7.25
C PHE A 53 -14.64 2.95 -7.89
N PRO A 54 -14.73 2.05 -8.90
CA PRO A 54 -13.57 1.56 -9.63
C PRO A 54 -12.98 2.69 -10.49
N LEU A 55 -11.85 3.26 -10.05
CA LEU A 55 -11.13 4.30 -10.75
C LEU A 55 -9.62 4.07 -10.60
N GLY A 56 -8.89 4.29 -11.66
CA GLY A 56 -7.45 4.38 -11.68
C GLY A 56 -7.00 5.44 -12.66
N GLY A 57 -5.75 5.84 -12.57
CA GLY A 57 -5.21 6.87 -13.42
C GLY A 57 -3.68 6.87 -13.47
N ILE A 58 -3.17 7.75 -14.30
CA ILE A 58 -1.76 8.08 -14.38
C ILE A 58 -1.58 9.59 -14.24
N ALA A 59 -0.54 9.99 -13.53
CA ALA A 59 -0.02 11.35 -13.53
C ALA A 59 1.29 11.36 -14.31
N ILE A 60 1.43 12.27 -15.28
CA ILE A 60 2.58 12.35 -16.18
C ILE A 60 3.27 13.69 -15.98
N SER A 61 4.60 13.69 -15.85
CA SER A 61 5.38 14.89 -15.66
C SER A 61 5.27 15.84 -16.87
N ASN A 62 5.31 17.15 -16.58
CA ASN A 62 5.30 18.19 -17.63
C ASN A 62 6.45 18.02 -18.64
N LYS A 63 7.59 17.48 -18.23
CA LYS A 63 8.72 17.19 -19.11
C LYS A 63 8.31 16.22 -20.23
N LEU A 64 7.69 15.10 -19.88
CA LEU A 64 7.23 14.11 -20.86
C LEU A 64 6.11 14.65 -21.74
N ILE A 65 5.14 15.36 -21.17
CA ILE A 65 4.03 15.96 -21.94
C ILE A 65 4.54 17.02 -22.92
N LYS A 66 5.53 17.85 -22.54
CA LYS A 66 6.13 18.81 -23.47
C LYS A 66 6.82 18.11 -24.63
N ASN A 67 7.58 17.06 -24.35
CA ASN A 67 8.25 16.28 -25.41
C ASN A 67 7.25 15.66 -26.38
N LEU A 68 6.15 15.10 -25.87
CA LEU A 68 5.10 14.54 -26.71
C LEU A 68 4.44 15.61 -27.60
N ARG A 69 4.11 16.79 -27.04
CA ARG A 69 3.47 17.89 -27.77
C ARG A 69 4.38 18.57 -28.77
N SER A 70 5.69 18.58 -28.52
CA SER A 70 6.69 19.21 -29.43
C SER A 70 7.20 18.26 -30.52
N SER A 71 6.78 17.00 -30.51
CA SER A 71 7.19 16.03 -31.52
C SER A 71 6.61 16.36 -32.89
N ASN A 72 7.48 16.41 -33.90
CA ASN A 72 7.09 16.58 -35.29
C ASN A 72 6.72 15.25 -35.98
N HIS A 73 6.72 14.14 -35.25
CA HIS A 73 6.29 12.86 -35.78
C HIS A 73 4.77 12.83 -35.91
N ALA A 74 4.27 12.44 -37.10
CA ALA A 74 2.83 12.31 -37.34
C ALA A 74 2.15 11.29 -36.37
N ASP A 75 2.91 10.34 -35.84
CA ASP A 75 2.45 9.30 -34.95
C ASP A 75 2.60 9.66 -33.45
N ALA A 76 3.04 10.88 -33.11
CA ALA A 76 3.18 11.34 -31.74
C ALA A 76 1.80 11.60 -31.09
N MET A 77 1.09 10.54 -30.84
CA MET A 77 -0.24 10.57 -30.24
C MET A 77 -0.28 9.73 -28.96
N PHE A 78 -0.95 10.25 -27.92
CA PHE A 78 -1.29 9.46 -26.75
C PHE A 78 -2.49 8.55 -27.05
N GLY A 79 -2.22 7.40 -27.68
CA GLY A 79 -3.22 6.44 -28.15
C GLY A 79 -3.77 5.53 -27.06
N HIS A 80 -4.17 6.07 -25.90
CA HIS A 80 -4.74 5.29 -24.81
C HIS A 80 -6.13 5.80 -24.45
N GLY A 81 -7.07 4.88 -24.30
CA GLY A 81 -8.43 5.17 -23.86
C GLY A 81 -9.21 3.88 -23.59
N LEU A 82 -10.08 3.93 -22.62
CA LEU A 82 -11.03 2.89 -22.29
C LEU A 82 -12.42 3.48 -22.35
N THR A 83 -13.45 2.66 -22.65
CA THR A 83 -14.84 3.13 -22.76
C THR A 83 -15.31 3.91 -21.52
N TYR A 84 -14.89 3.50 -20.35
CA TYR A 84 -15.25 4.15 -19.08
C TYR A 84 -14.19 5.13 -18.55
N SER A 85 -13.20 5.52 -19.36
CA SER A 85 -12.24 6.56 -18.97
C SER A 85 -12.97 7.85 -18.62
N SER A 86 -12.49 8.55 -17.59
CA SER A 86 -13.06 9.82 -17.11
C SER A 86 -14.55 9.75 -16.72
N HIS A 87 -14.99 8.59 -16.21
CA HIS A 87 -16.38 8.43 -15.79
C HIS A 87 -16.75 9.49 -14.73
N PRO A 88 -17.79 10.31 -14.94
CA PRO A 88 -18.04 11.49 -14.12
C PRO A 88 -18.34 11.15 -12.65
N ILE A 89 -19.03 10.06 -12.36
CA ILE A 89 -19.26 9.60 -10.99
C ILE A 89 -17.94 9.23 -10.30
N GLY A 90 -17.06 8.48 -10.99
CA GLY A 90 -15.76 8.11 -10.45
C GLY A 90 -14.89 9.34 -10.14
N CYS A 91 -14.88 10.31 -11.04
CA CYS A 91 -14.16 11.57 -10.85
C CYS A 91 -14.73 12.39 -9.67
N ALA A 92 -16.05 12.48 -9.54
CA ALA A 92 -16.70 13.17 -8.42
C ALA A 92 -16.36 12.51 -7.06
N VAL A 93 -16.40 11.17 -6.99
CA VAL A 93 -15.98 10.42 -5.80
C VAL A 93 -14.52 10.68 -5.47
N ALA A 94 -13.62 10.65 -6.47
CA ALA A 94 -12.21 10.92 -6.26
C ALA A 94 -11.94 12.33 -5.73
N ILE A 95 -12.57 13.36 -6.31
CA ILE A 95 -12.46 14.75 -5.85
C ILE A 95 -12.88 14.85 -4.39
N LYS A 96 -14.06 14.31 -4.05
CA LYS A 96 -14.56 14.38 -2.66
C LYS A 96 -13.66 13.60 -1.69
N ASN A 97 -13.13 12.47 -2.10
CA ASN A 97 -12.20 11.68 -1.29
C ASN A 97 -10.88 12.44 -1.03
N ILE A 98 -10.33 13.10 -2.05
CA ILE A 98 -9.11 13.93 -1.91
C ILE A 98 -9.38 15.11 -0.95
N GLU A 99 -10.51 15.82 -1.08
CA GLU A 99 -10.90 16.87 -0.14
C GLU A 99 -10.95 16.37 1.31
N LEU A 100 -11.53 15.19 1.54
CA LEU A 100 -11.57 14.59 2.89
C LEU A 100 -10.18 14.23 3.40
N MET A 101 -9.31 13.73 2.52
CA MET A 101 -7.92 13.41 2.88
C MET A 101 -7.15 14.66 3.32
N GLU A 102 -7.28 15.75 2.57
CA GLU A 102 -6.63 17.04 2.87
C GLU A 102 -7.19 17.73 4.12
N ASN A 103 -8.41 17.35 4.55
CA ASN A 103 -9.07 17.87 5.75
C ASN A 103 -8.82 16.99 6.99
N GLY A 104 -7.58 16.60 7.25
CA GLY A 104 -7.14 15.97 8.50
C GLY A 104 -6.86 14.47 8.43
N ILE A 105 -7.30 13.75 7.38
CA ILE A 105 -7.05 12.30 7.27
C ILE A 105 -5.56 12.01 7.00
N LEU A 106 -4.89 12.83 6.17
CA LEU A 106 -3.46 12.69 5.94
C LEU A 106 -2.65 12.96 7.22
N GLU A 107 -3.04 13.97 7.98
CA GLU A 107 -2.41 14.30 9.27
C GLU A 107 -2.58 13.17 10.27
N ASN A 108 -3.78 12.59 10.37
CA ASN A 108 -4.03 11.42 11.21
C ASN A 108 -3.11 10.24 10.83
N ALA A 109 -2.97 9.96 9.54
CA ALA A 109 -2.10 8.88 9.05
C ALA A 109 -0.61 9.17 9.33
N LEU A 110 -0.17 10.43 9.26
CA LEU A 110 1.19 10.83 9.62
C LEU A 110 1.46 10.67 11.11
N GLU A 111 0.51 11.08 11.97
CA GLU A 111 0.65 10.95 13.43
C GLU A 111 0.61 9.48 13.87
N LEU A 112 -0.34 8.71 13.35
CA LEU A 112 -0.58 7.35 13.83
C LEU A 112 0.29 6.29 13.15
N GLY A 113 0.88 6.59 11.98
CA GLY A 113 1.77 5.66 11.29
C GLY A 113 2.92 5.17 12.16
N PRO A 114 3.75 6.03 12.75
CA PRO A 114 4.83 5.64 13.67
C PRO A 114 4.31 4.84 14.88
N VAL A 115 3.21 5.27 15.49
CA VAL A 115 2.59 4.57 16.63
C VAL A 115 2.17 3.14 16.26
N PHE A 116 1.57 3.00 15.08
CA PHE A 116 1.16 1.70 14.54
C PHE A 116 2.36 0.77 14.33
N GLN A 117 3.43 1.28 13.72
CA GLN A 117 4.65 0.49 13.50
C GLN A 117 5.32 0.07 14.81
N GLU A 118 5.44 0.97 15.78
CA GLU A 118 6.03 0.66 17.09
C GLU A 118 5.21 -0.39 17.85
N LYS A 119 3.90 -0.24 17.87
CA LYS A 119 3.01 -1.19 18.55
C LYS A 119 3.06 -2.58 17.90
N LEU A 120 3.11 -2.68 16.58
CA LEU A 120 3.25 -3.96 15.88
C LEU A 120 4.59 -4.65 16.20
N LYS A 121 5.68 -3.90 16.34
CA LYS A 121 6.99 -4.46 16.68
C LYS A 121 7.00 -5.17 18.05
N THR A 122 6.06 -4.87 18.94
CA THR A 122 5.93 -5.62 20.19
C THR A 122 5.57 -7.10 19.99
N LEU A 123 5.13 -7.48 18.78
CA LEU A 123 4.84 -8.87 18.44
C LEU A 123 6.09 -9.71 18.13
N LEU A 124 7.25 -9.07 17.97
CA LEU A 124 8.53 -9.76 17.77
C LEU A 124 8.97 -10.62 18.97
N ASP A 125 8.33 -10.44 20.13
CA ASP A 125 8.54 -11.30 21.31
C ASP A 125 7.87 -12.68 21.18
N LEU A 126 7.01 -12.86 20.17
CA LEU A 126 6.32 -14.13 19.93
C LEU A 126 7.21 -15.10 19.14
N PRO A 127 7.29 -16.38 19.55
CA PRO A 127 8.27 -17.34 18.99
C PRO A 127 8.18 -17.55 17.47
N ILE A 128 6.98 -17.46 16.91
CA ILE A 128 6.78 -17.69 15.46
C ILE A 128 6.83 -16.43 14.62
N VAL A 129 6.97 -15.24 15.23
CA VAL A 129 7.08 -13.98 14.49
C VAL A 129 8.51 -13.74 14.08
N GLY A 130 8.80 -13.90 12.78
CA GLY A 130 10.14 -13.73 12.21
C GLY A 130 10.49 -12.30 11.88
N ASP A 131 9.51 -11.53 11.40
CA ASP A 131 9.71 -10.12 11.03
C ASP A 131 8.43 -9.31 11.14
N VAL A 132 8.57 -8.03 11.47
CA VAL A 132 7.51 -7.03 11.46
C VAL A 132 8.03 -5.79 10.73
N ARG A 133 7.50 -5.55 9.55
CA ARG A 133 7.94 -4.46 8.68
C ARG A 133 6.78 -3.67 8.11
N GLY A 134 7.02 -2.42 7.80
CA GLY A 134 6.01 -1.55 7.19
C GLY A 134 6.40 -0.08 7.20
N GLN A 135 5.48 0.74 6.69
CA GLN A 135 5.62 2.19 6.63
C GLN A 135 4.23 2.84 6.72
N GLY A 136 4.10 3.88 7.52
CA GLY A 136 2.81 4.55 7.74
C GLY A 136 1.77 3.57 8.29
N LEU A 137 0.57 3.57 7.73
CA LEU A 137 -0.53 2.66 8.08
C LEU A 137 -0.58 1.43 7.17
N MET A 138 0.57 0.90 6.78
CA MET A 138 0.71 -0.37 6.08
C MET A 138 1.81 -1.19 6.73
N ALA A 139 1.51 -2.45 7.06
CA ALA A 139 2.47 -3.33 7.71
C ALA A 139 2.31 -4.78 7.25
N CYS A 140 3.34 -5.55 7.50
CA CYS A 140 3.38 -6.98 7.31
C CYS A 140 4.01 -7.62 8.53
N ILE A 141 3.35 -8.65 9.06
CA ILE A 141 3.92 -9.57 10.05
C ILE A 141 4.21 -10.85 9.31
N GLU A 142 5.45 -11.28 9.32
CA GLU A 142 5.90 -12.53 8.72
C GLU A 142 6.13 -13.55 9.83
N CYS A 143 5.43 -14.66 9.75
CA CYS A 143 5.48 -15.74 10.71
C CYS A 143 6.10 -16.98 10.08
N VAL A 144 6.85 -17.73 10.87
CA VAL A 144 7.45 -19.01 10.48
C VAL A 144 6.89 -20.11 11.37
N ALA A 145 6.59 -21.25 10.79
CA ALA A 145 6.02 -22.37 11.54
C ALA A 145 7.08 -23.03 12.46
N ASP A 146 8.30 -23.18 11.96
CA ASP A 146 9.44 -23.68 12.72
C ASP A 146 10.75 -23.11 12.17
N TYR A 147 11.55 -22.46 13.02
CA TYR A 147 12.88 -21.94 12.67
C TYR A 147 13.93 -23.03 12.41
N ASN A 148 13.69 -24.25 12.88
CA ASN A 148 14.66 -25.34 12.79
C ASN A 148 14.43 -26.28 11.61
N GLU A 149 13.39 -26.07 10.82
CA GLU A 149 13.08 -26.90 9.68
C GLU A 149 13.88 -26.49 8.44
N GLU A 150 14.57 -27.45 7.82
CA GLU A 150 15.34 -27.24 6.57
C GLU A 150 14.44 -26.89 5.37
N ASN A 151 13.14 -27.21 5.44
CA ASN A 151 12.19 -26.93 4.38
C ASN A 151 10.81 -26.50 4.94
N PRO A 152 10.70 -25.30 5.54
CA PRO A 152 9.48 -24.83 6.21
C PRO A 152 8.32 -24.57 5.24
N LEU A 153 8.54 -24.61 3.93
CA LEU A 153 7.64 -24.10 2.89
C LEU A 153 6.24 -24.71 2.96
N ALA A 154 6.10 -25.99 3.28
CA ALA A 154 4.80 -26.67 3.32
C ALA A 154 3.94 -26.27 4.52
N LEU A 155 4.57 -26.01 5.67
CA LEU A 155 3.93 -25.54 6.90
C LEU A 155 3.68 -24.02 6.82
N ASP A 156 4.67 -23.27 6.39
CA ASP A 156 4.59 -21.81 6.23
C ASP A 156 3.46 -21.39 5.27
N LEU A 157 3.18 -22.17 4.22
CA LEU A 157 2.11 -21.88 3.26
C LEU A 157 0.72 -21.67 3.89
N LYS A 158 0.47 -22.18 5.08
CA LYS A 158 -0.83 -22.12 5.78
C LYS A 158 -0.84 -21.20 6.99
N VAL A 159 0.31 -20.78 7.49
CA VAL A 159 0.41 -20.03 8.75
C VAL A 159 -0.42 -18.74 8.70
N GLY A 160 -0.29 -17.96 7.63
CA GLY A 160 -1.07 -16.72 7.49
C GLY A 160 -2.58 -16.94 7.51
N GLU A 161 -3.07 -18.01 6.86
CA GLU A 161 -4.50 -18.36 6.85
C GLU A 161 -5.00 -18.84 8.22
N ILE A 162 -4.18 -19.55 8.98
CA ILE A 162 -4.52 -20.02 10.32
C ILE A 162 -4.66 -18.81 11.24
N ILE A 163 -3.67 -17.92 11.25
CA ILE A 163 -3.70 -16.70 12.05
C ILE A 163 -4.92 -15.84 11.66
N ASP A 164 -5.18 -15.66 10.36
CA ASP A 164 -6.36 -14.91 9.91
C ASP A 164 -7.67 -15.50 10.43
N LYS A 165 -7.86 -16.81 10.37
CA LYS A 165 -9.05 -17.49 10.93
C LYS A 165 -9.23 -17.25 12.42
N HIS A 166 -8.14 -17.24 13.19
CA HIS A 166 -8.18 -16.94 14.63
C HIS A 166 -8.51 -15.47 14.88
N CYS A 167 -7.88 -14.55 14.15
CA CYS A 167 -8.15 -13.12 14.22
C CYS A 167 -9.58 -12.76 13.83
N GLN A 168 -10.15 -13.42 12.81
CA GLN A 168 -11.54 -13.22 12.38
C GLN A 168 -12.54 -13.54 13.51
N LYS A 169 -12.32 -14.62 14.26
CA LYS A 169 -13.17 -14.96 15.42
C LYS A 169 -13.15 -13.88 16.50
N LEU A 170 -12.08 -13.12 16.57
CA LEU A 170 -11.88 -12.00 17.50
C LEU A 170 -12.29 -10.64 16.91
N GLY A 171 -12.77 -10.63 15.65
CA GLY A 171 -13.28 -9.44 14.97
C GLY A 171 -12.25 -8.64 14.19
N LEU A 172 -11.10 -9.22 13.83
CA LEU A 172 -10.08 -8.62 12.99
C LEU A 172 -9.93 -9.40 11.68
N LEU A 173 -10.15 -8.73 10.55
CA LEU A 173 -9.87 -9.26 9.22
C LEU A 173 -8.44 -8.90 8.82
N LEU A 174 -7.68 -9.90 8.40
CA LEU A 174 -6.35 -9.74 7.84
C LEU A 174 -6.37 -10.04 6.34
N ARG A 175 -5.25 -9.75 5.68
CA ARG A 175 -4.98 -10.27 4.35
C ARG A 175 -3.83 -11.27 4.45
N PRO A 176 -4.12 -12.57 4.58
CA PRO A 176 -3.08 -13.58 4.60
C PRO A 176 -2.42 -13.70 3.22
N ALA A 177 -1.12 -13.87 3.20
CA ALA A 177 -0.34 -14.16 2.02
C ALA A 177 0.79 -15.12 2.40
N ILE A 178 0.58 -16.42 2.17
CA ILE A 178 1.50 -17.49 2.58
C ILE A 178 1.66 -17.48 4.11
N ASN A 179 2.81 -17.09 4.62
CA ASN A 179 3.16 -16.94 6.03
C ASN A 179 3.05 -15.48 6.53
N MET A 180 2.54 -14.59 5.70
CA MET A 180 2.46 -13.17 6.00
C MET A 180 1.04 -12.74 6.34
N CYS A 181 0.91 -11.89 7.35
CA CYS A 181 -0.31 -11.18 7.70
C CYS A 181 -0.15 -9.71 7.31
N ILE A 182 -0.81 -9.31 6.23
CA ILE A 182 -0.74 -7.93 5.72
C ILE A 182 -1.85 -7.10 6.35
N LEU A 183 -1.48 -5.92 6.84
CA LEU A 183 -2.33 -4.96 7.53
C LEU A 183 -2.40 -3.65 6.75
N SER A 184 -3.61 -3.18 6.54
CA SER A 184 -3.90 -1.88 5.91
C SER A 184 -5.17 -1.30 6.51
N PRO A 185 -5.14 -0.86 7.77
CA PRO A 185 -6.33 -0.38 8.47
C PRO A 185 -6.89 0.88 7.79
N PRO A 186 -8.16 1.25 8.04
CA PRO A 186 -8.71 2.52 7.58
C PRO A 186 -7.86 3.71 8.03
N LEU A 187 -7.74 4.75 7.20
CA LEU A 187 -6.91 5.93 7.51
C LEU A 187 -7.46 6.76 8.68
N ILE A 188 -8.71 6.51 9.07
CA ILE A 188 -9.42 7.18 10.17
C ILE A 188 -9.29 6.47 11.51
N ILE A 189 -8.41 5.46 11.61
CA ILE A 189 -8.21 4.74 12.88
C ILE A 189 -7.72 5.69 13.97
N ASN A 190 -7.92 5.29 15.22
CA ASN A 190 -7.41 5.96 16.40
C ASN A 190 -6.45 5.06 17.21
N LYS A 191 -5.86 5.60 18.29
CA LYS A 191 -4.91 4.85 19.15
C LYS A 191 -5.53 3.59 19.79
N ASN A 192 -6.81 3.67 20.18
CA ASN A 192 -7.52 2.52 20.74
C ASN A 192 -7.71 1.39 19.70
N ASP A 193 -7.97 1.76 18.45
CA ASP A 193 -8.07 0.78 17.36
C ASP A 193 -6.72 0.07 17.15
N ILE A 194 -5.61 0.81 17.20
CA ILE A 194 -4.26 0.25 17.10
C ILE A 194 -4.00 -0.75 18.22
N ASP A 195 -4.29 -0.37 19.47
CA ASP A 195 -4.11 -1.25 20.63
C ASP A 195 -4.97 -2.52 20.50
N LYS A 196 -6.21 -2.38 20.04
CA LYS A 196 -7.11 -3.50 19.77
C LYS A 196 -6.57 -4.42 18.67
N ILE A 197 -6.09 -3.88 17.56
CA ILE A 197 -5.48 -4.65 16.46
C ILE A 197 -4.31 -5.48 16.99
N VAL A 198 -3.38 -4.87 17.73
CA VAL A 198 -2.20 -5.55 18.26
C VAL A 198 -2.59 -6.62 19.27
N SER A 199 -3.57 -6.35 20.15
CA SER A 199 -4.08 -7.32 21.10
C SER A 199 -4.69 -8.55 20.43
N ILE A 200 -5.50 -8.35 19.38
CA ILE A 200 -6.13 -9.45 18.65
C ILE A 200 -5.07 -10.25 17.87
N LEU A 201 -4.13 -9.58 17.23
CA LEU A 201 -3.02 -10.24 16.54
C LEU A 201 -2.22 -11.14 17.50
N ARG A 202 -1.85 -10.62 18.67
CA ARG A 202 -1.14 -11.40 19.70
C ARG A 202 -1.92 -12.65 20.09
N GLN A 203 -3.21 -12.52 20.35
CA GLN A 203 -4.07 -13.64 20.68
C GLN A 203 -4.19 -14.65 19.54
N GLY A 204 -4.37 -14.16 18.30
CA GLY A 204 -4.51 -15.01 17.12
C GLY A 204 -3.23 -15.75 16.73
N ILE A 205 -2.05 -15.18 17.04
CA ILE A 205 -0.75 -15.81 16.77
C ILE A 205 -0.41 -16.87 17.83
N ILE A 206 -0.81 -16.69 19.09
CA ILE A 206 -0.54 -17.64 20.18
C ILE A 206 -1.41 -18.90 20.07
N GLN A 207 -2.59 -18.83 19.45
CA GLN A 207 -3.50 -19.98 19.29
C GLN A 207 -3.04 -20.92 18.17
#